data_89f547e6769afc827305c925f7e1e730
#
_entry.id   89f547e6769afc827305c925f7e1e730
#
_cell.length_a   1.000
_cell.length_b   1.000
_cell.length_c   1.000
_cell.angle_alpha   90.00
_cell.angle_beta   90.00
_cell.angle_gamma   90.00
#
_symmetry.space_group_name_H-M   'P 1'
#
loop_
_entity.id
_entity.type
_entity.pdbx_description
1 polymer ?
#
loop_
_entity_poly.entity_id
_entity_poly.type
_entity_poly.pdbx_seq_one_letter_code
_entity_poly.pdbx_strand_id
1 'polypeptide(L)'
;MELVLVTRQGCHLCDQALALLRELGHEPHLADVDADDELFRLYDWRVPVVLADGAVVGEGRISRQQLEKTLKRSGREPQGEPSV
;
A
#
# COMPACT_ATOMS: atom_id res chain seq x y z
N MET A 1 -11.16 5.90 -2.10
CA MET A 1 -9.74 5.94 -1.73
C MET A 1 -8.92 5.26 -2.80
N GLU A 2 -7.91 5.95 -3.27
CA GLU A 2 -7.04 5.39 -4.30
C GLU A 2 -5.81 4.76 -3.67
N LEU A 3 -5.60 3.48 -3.96
CA LEU A 3 -4.44 2.76 -3.46
C LEU A 3 -3.47 2.49 -4.58
N VAL A 4 -2.20 2.75 -4.32
CA VAL A 4 -1.12 2.44 -5.25
C VAL A 4 -0.10 1.59 -4.52
N LEU A 5 0.31 0.50 -5.12
CA LEU A 5 1.40 -0.31 -4.59
C LEU A 5 2.61 -0.12 -5.49
N VAL A 6 3.63 0.53 -4.95
CA VAL A 6 4.89 0.71 -5.66
C VAL A 6 5.68 -0.58 -5.48
N THR A 7 6.04 -1.21 -6.57
CA THR A 7 6.59 -2.56 -6.54
C THR A 7 7.78 -2.67 -7.48
N ARG A 8 8.44 -3.82 -7.44
CA ARG A 8 9.56 -4.12 -8.32
C ARG A 8 9.46 -5.57 -8.72
N GLN A 9 9.84 -5.87 -9.95
CA GLN A 9 9.83 -7.23 -10.45
C GLN A 9 10.76 -8.11 -9.61
N GLY A 10 10.29 -9.30 -9.26
CA GLY A 10 11.08 -10.22 -8.47
C GLY A 10 11.16 -9.90 -6.99
N CYS A 11 10.32 -9.03 -6.51
CA CYS A 11 10.33 -8.62 -5.11
C CYS A 11 9.32 -9.45 -4.32
N HIS A 12 9.82 -10.33 -3.46
CA HIS A 12 8.97 -11.17 -2.63
C HIS A 12 8.06 -10.38 -1.69
N LEU A 13 8.62 -9.37 -1.06
CA LEU A 13 7.84 -8.54 -0.14
C LEU A 13 6.75 -7.78 -0.87
N CYS A 14 7.01 -7.40 -2.12
CA CYS A 14 6.00 -6.74 -2.93
C CYS A 14 4.84 -7.69 -3.22
N ASP A 15 5.16 -8.94 -3.53
CA ASP A 15 4.13 -9.95 -3.78
C ASP A 15 3.30 -10.19 -2.52
N GLN A 16 3.94 -10.23 -1.38
CA GLN A 16 3.24 -10.42 -0.11
C GLN A 16 2.33 -9.23 0.20
N ALA A 17 2.81 -8.03 -0.07
CA ALA A 17 2.00 -6.84 0.17
C ALA A 17 0.75 -6.84 -0.71
N LEU A 18 0.90 -7.23 -1.96
CA LEU A 18 -0.22 -7.30 -2.88
C LEU A 18 -1.25 -8.33 -2.40
N ALA A 19 -0.77 -9.50 -1.98
CA ALA A 19 -1.65 -10.53 -1.47
C ALA A 19 -2.42 -10.05 -0.25
N LEU A 20 -1.75 -9.36 0.66
CA LEU A 20 -2.41 -8.83 1.85
C LEU A 20 -3.48 -7.81 1.50
N LEU A 21 -3.17 -6.91 0.59
CA LEU A 21 -4.15 -5.91 0.17
C LEU A 21 -5.38 -6.56 -0.44
N ARG A 22 -5.18 -7.58 -1.25
CA ARG A 22 -6.30 -8.30 -1.86
C ARG A 22 -7.11 -9.05 -0.84
N GLU A 23 -6.45 -9.65 0.16
CA GLU A 23 -7.17 -10.33 1.24
C GLU A 23 -8.05 -9.36 2.02
N LEU A 24 -7.62 -8.12 2.13
CA LEU A 24 -8.37 -7.10 2.83
C LEU A 24 -9.44 -6.45 1.96
N GLY A 25 -9.60 -6.93 0.74
CA GLY A 25 -10.65 -6.44 -0.15
C GLY A 25 -10.25 -5.26 -1.02
N HIS A 26 -8.96 -5.02 -1.16
CA HIS A 26 -8.46 -3.90 -1.95
C HIS A 26 -7.75 -4.39 -3.20
N GLU A 27 -7.90 -3.63 -4.28
CA GLU A 27 -7.18 -3.91 -5.51
C GLU A 27 -6.40 -2.65 -5.88
N PRO A 28 -5.11 -2.59 -5.50
CA PRO A 28 -4.33 -1.38 -5.75
C PRO A 28 -3.92 -1.26 -7.21
N HIS A 29 -3.63 -0.05 -7.63
CA HIS A 29 -2.93 0.18 -8.88
C HIS A 29 -1.46 -0.16 -8.64
N LEU A 30 -0.86 -0.90 -9.56
CA LEU A 30 0.54 -1.27 -9.44
C LEU A 30 1.40 -0.25 -10.16
N ALA A 31 2.46 0.18 -9.50
CA ALA A 31 3.42 1.11 -10.09
C ALA A 31 4.81 0.51 -9.98
N ASP A 32 5.48 0.37 -11.11
CA ASP A 32 6.82 -0.22 -11.15
C ASP A 32 7.86 0.85 -10.84
N VAL A 33 8.58 0.66 -9.75
CA VAL A 33 9.57 1.64 -9.31
C VAL A 33 10.66 1.84 -10.35
N ASP A 34 10.95 0.83 -11.15
CA ASP A 34 12.01 0.91 -12.15
C ASP A 34 11.56 1.55 -13.46
N ALA A 35 10.25 1.75 -13.61
CA ALA A 35 9.71 2.32 -14.85
C ALA A 35 9.45 3.82 -14.75
N ASP A 36 9.65 4.41 -13.58
CA ASP A 36 9.35 5.82 -13.35
C ASP A 36 10.48 6.44 -12.55
N ASP A 37 11.14 7.44 -13.13
CA ASP A 37 12.31 8.06 -12.49
C ASP A 37 11.99 8.68 -11.15
N GLU A 38 10.82 9.27 -11.03
CA GLU A 38 10.40 9.90 -9.79
C GLU A 38 10.20 8.86 -8.69
N LEU A 39 9.53 7.77 -9.05
CA LEU A 39 9.32 6.69 -8.09
C LEU A 39 10.63 6.03 -7.70
N PHE A 40 11.52 5.84 -8.66
CA PHE A 40 12.83 5.27 -8.39
C PHE A 40 13.58 6.13 -7.39
N ARG A 41 13.59 7.42 -7.61
CA ARG A 41 14.31 8.36 -6.74
C ARG A 41 13.75 8.34 -5.32
N LEU A 42 12.43 8.23 -5.20
CA LEU A 42 11.78 8.30 -3.89
C LEU A 42 11.76 6.96 -3.15
N TYR A 43 11.60 5.85 -3.90
CA TYR A 43 11.26 4.58 -3.27
C TYR A 43 12.15 3.39 -3.61
N ASP A 44 13.27 3.60 -4.30
CA ASP A 44 14.15 2.52 -4.73
C ASP A 44 14.49 1.55 -3.60
N TRP A 45 14.81 2.08 -2.44
CA TRP A 45 15.21 1.29 -1.28
C TRP A 45 14.04 0.86 -0.41
N ARG A 46 12.86 1.34 -0.72
CA ARG A 46 11.73 1.24 0.20
C ARG A 46 10.62 0.32 -0.26
N VAL A 47 10.70 -0.19 -1.49
CA VAL A 47 9.64 -1.04 -2.00
C VAL A 47 9.48 -2.31 -1.15
N PRO A 48 8.26 -2.82 -0.96
CA PRO A 48 7.00 -2.27 -1.46
C PRO A 48 6.56 -1.04 -0.69
N VAL A 49 5.93 -0.09 -1.37
CA VAL A 49 5.38 1.11 -0.73
C VAL A 49 3.90 1.18 -1.06
N VAL A 50 3.08 1.28 -0.04
CA VAL A 50 1.63 1.41 -0.22
C VAL A 50 1.25 2.86 -0.03
N LEU A 51 0.65 3.43 -1.06
CA LEU A 51 0.18 4.82 -1.03
C LEU A 51 -1.34 4.84 -1.02
N ALA A 52 -1.92 5.58 -0.08
CA ALA A 52 -3.35 5.79 -0.05
C ALA A 52 -3.58 7.27 -0.28
N ASP A 53 -4.21 7.60 -1.40
CA ASP A 53 -4.45 8.98 -1.81
C ASP A 53 -3.18 9.82 -1.75
N GLY A 54 -2.06 9.20 -2.17
CA GLY A 54 -0.78 9.88 -2.27
C GLY A 54 0.06 9.87 -1.00
N ALA A 55 -0.47 9.36 0.10
CA ALA A 55 0.28 9.32 1.36
C ALA A 55 0.79 7.91 1.64
N VAL A 56 2.02 7.80 2.11
CA VAL A 56 2.60 6.51 2.44
C VAL A 56 1.91 5.94 3.68
N VAL A 57 1.31 4.76 3.54
CA VAL A 57 0.66 4.09 4.66
C VAL A 57 1.35 2.80 5.06
N GLY A 58 2.35 2.38 4.30
CA GLY A 58 3.14 1.20 4.65
C GLY A 58 4.28 1.07 3.70
N GLU A 59 5.40 0.50 4.16
CA GLU A 59 6.54 0.27 3.28
C GLU A 59 7.40 -0.86 3.83
N GLY A 60 8.14 -1.51 2.95
CA GLY A 60 9.02 -2.60 3.32
C GLY A 60 8.24 -3.81 3.75
N ARG A 61 8.55 -4.33 4.93
CA ARG A 61 7.85 -5.49 5.47
C ARG A 61 6.55 -5.02 6.11
N ILE A 62 5.47 -5.23 5.40
CA ILE A 62 4.15 -4.73 5.80
C ILE A 62 3.34 -5.87 6.41
N SER A 63 2.76 -5.62 7.60
CA SER A 63 1.95 -6.62 8.26
C SER A 63 0.47 -6.39 7.97
N ARG A 64 -0.30 -7.47 8.02
CA ARG A 64 -1.75 -7.39 7.87
C ARG A 64 -2.35 -6.44 8.90
N GLN A 65 -1.90 -6.54 10.13
CA GLN A 65 -2.42 -5.73 11.22
C GLN A 65 -2.20 -4.24 10.97
N GLN A 66 -1.03 -3.91 10.49
CA GLN A 66 -0.69 -2.53 10.17
C GLN A 66 -1.60 -1.99 9.07
N LEU A 67 -1.81 -2.77 8.02
CA LEU A 67 -2.67 -2.36 6.92
C LEU A 67 -4.11 -2.21 7.37
N GLU A 68 -4.59 -3.15 8.17
CA GLU A 68 -5.96 -3.07 8.67
C GLU A 68 -6.21 -1.78 9.43
N LYS A 69 -5.30 -1.46 10.33
CA LYS A 69 -5.42 -0.24 11.11
C LYS A 69 -5.37 1.01 10.24
N THR A 70 -4.38 1.07 9.39
CA THR A 70 -4.14 2.26 8.58
C THR A 70 -5.25 2.50 7.57
N LEU A 71 -5.68 1.45 6.89
CA LEU A 71 -6.71 1.59 5.87
C LEU A 71 -8.08 1.86 6.46
N LYS A 72 -8.35 1.32 7.62
CA LYS A 72 -9.58 1.63 8.31
C LYS A 72 -9.68 3.10 8.65
N ARG A 73 -8.60 3.65 9.11
CA ARG A 73 -8.57 5.05 9.47
C ARG A 73 -8.73 5.97 8.28
N SER A 74 -8.06 5.63 7.20
CA SER A 74 -8.14 6.45 6.00
C SER A 74 -9.43 6.28 5.28
N GLY A 75 -9.94 5.12 5.35
CA GLY A 75 -11.08 4.75 4.59
C GLY A 75 -12.32 5.29 5.14
N ARG A 76 -12.61 5.39 5.71
CA ARG A 76 -13.83 5.52 5.80
C ARG A 76 -14.53 5.73 6.80
N GLU A 77 -14.32 5.88 7.05
CA GLU A 77 -14.89 5.98 7.82
C GLU A 77 -15.59 5.94 8.42
N PRO A 78 -15.64 6.22 8.58
CA PRO A 78 -16.30 6.18 9.15
C PRO A 78 -17.08 5.98 9.63
N GLN A 79 -17.09 5.81 9.31
CA GLN A 79 -17.93 5.56 9.61
C GLN A 79 -18.34 5.16 10.52
N GLY A 80 -18.05 5.32 10.80
CA GLY A 80 -18.45 5.04 11.54
C GLY A 80 -18.58 4.76 12.47
N GLU A 81 -18.36 4.81 12.59
CA GLU A 81 -18.69 4.52 13.26
C GLU A 81 -18.88 4.41 14.09
N PRO A 82 -18.88 4.36 14.27
CA PRO A 82 -19.20 4.29 14.93
C PRO A 82 -19.40 4.27 15.77
N SER A 83 -19.19 4.32 15.74
CA SER A 83 -19.53 4.38 16.33
C SER A 83 -19.75 4.31 17.03
N VAL A 84 -19.59 4.25 17.03
CA VAL A 84 -19.91 4.21 17.54
C VAL A 84 -20.14 4.15 17.91
#